data_41843fcf938ec0b13f8b998e81711d10
#
_entry.id   41843fcf938ec0b13f8b998e81711d10
#
_cell.length_a   1.000
_cell.length_b   1.000
_cell.length_c   1.000
_cell.angle_alpha   90.00
_cell.angle_beta   90.00
_cell.angle_gamma   90.00
#
_symmetry.space_group_name_H-M   'P 1'
#
loop_
_entity.id
_entity.type
_entity.pdbx_description
1 polymer ?
#
loop_
_entity_poly.entity_id
_entity_poly.type
_entity_poly.pdbx_seq_one_letter_code
_entity_poly.pdbx_strand_id
1 'polypeptide(L)'
;DNSFTIVVKNQDQKKQFVNDATCELQISDEDNALVLTVIGVVQDDGSSTATKGHIKFTITESHMIDLDGIFYHGALKFTGNDSTVQILYADTRYDAGINFEVVKGVSPEFVASQLIDTFTLIDDEFSSTSVNAKPNKNSNDGLHTAAYYLTNFSGSIKIMATMSAGASYGTDDNKDEFFQVDRQDYTEQSGIKYINFTGVFERVAFVAQSTDSSTVLLGLDKILYRS
;
A
#
# COMPACT_ATOMS: atom_id res chain seq x y z
N ASP A 1 -12.26 9.16 -10.34
CA ASP A 1 -12.49 9.94 -9.10
C ASP A 1 -13.97 10.06 -8.82
N ASN A 2 -14.37 9.71 -7.61
CA ASN A 2 -15.75 9.88 -7.14
C ASN A 2 -15.83 11.18 -6.31
N SER A 3 -16.80 12.04 -6.62
CA SER A 3 -17.02 13.24 -5.81
C SER A 3 -18.49 13.37 -5.41
N PHE A 4 -18.69 13.86 -4.20
CA PHE A 4 -20.01 14.17 -3.68
C PHE A 4 -19.97 15.50 -2.93
N THR A 5 -21.14 16.12 -2.78
CA THR A 5 -21.27 17.38 -2.07
C THR A 5 -22.21 17.21 -0.89
N ILE A 6 -21.76 17.64 0.28
CA ILE A 6 -22.62 17.78 1.45
C ILE A 6 -23.15 19.19 1.55
N VAL A 7 -24.27 19.35 2.24
CA VAL A 7 -24.86 20.66 2.51
C VAL A 7 -25.07 20.81 4.02
N VAL A 8 -24.34 21.75 4.60
CA VAL A 8 -24.45 22.04 6.05
C VAL A 8 -25.71 22.83 6.35
N LYS A 9 -26.53 22.29 7.22
CA LYS A 9 -27.78 22.89 7.68
C LYS A 9 -27.84 22.95 9.20
N ASN A 10 -28.59 23.91 9.74
CA ASN A 10 -28.90 23.95 11.17
C ASN A 10 -30.06 23.00 11.53
N GLN A 11 -30.45 22.99 12.82
CA GLN A 11 -31.57 22.20 13.33
C GLN A 11 -32.89 22.50 12.61
N ASP A 12 -33.11 23.74 12.15
CA ASP A 12 -34.29 24.13 11.40
C ASP A 12 -34.21 23.79 9.89
N GLN A 13 -33.25 22.97 9.48
CA GLN A 13 -32.99 22.60 8.10
C GLN A 13 -32.62 23.78 7.17
N LYS A 14 -32.21 24.92 7.74
CA LYS A 14 -31.75 26.07 6.97
C LYS A 14 -30.26 25.94 6.68
N LYS A 15 -29.87 26.16 5.43
CA LYS A 15 -28.46 26.19 5.02
C LYS A 15 -27.67 27.24 5.82
N GLN A 16 -26.46 26.89 6.24
CA GLN A 16 -25.54 27.76 6.97
C GLN A 16 -24.39 28.17 6.07
N PHE A 17 -23.83 29.37 6.24
CA PHE A 17 -22.59 29.75 5.60
C PHE A 17 -21.39 29.04 6.27
N VAL A 18 -20.50 28.52 5.44
CA VAL A 18 -19.31 27.75 5.87
C VAL A 18 -18.03 28.21 5.18
N ASN A 19 -18.07 29.43 4.57
CA ASN A 19 -17.02 29.97 3.69
C ASN A 19 -15.62 29.97 4.32
N ASP A 20 -15.48 30.09 5.62
CA ASP A 20 -14.17 30.11 6.28
C ASP A 20 -13.92 28.88 7.18
N ALA A 21 -14.71 27.84 6.98
CA ALA A 21 -14.58 26.61 7.76
C ALA A 21 -13.72 25.57 7.04
N THR A 22 -13.16 24.65 7.80
CA THR A 22 -12.57 23.41 7.25
C THR A 22 -13.45 22.23 7.58
N CYS A 23 -13.57 21.29 6.65
CA CYS A 23 -14.30 20.07 6.87
C CYS A 23 -13.46 18.88 6.42
N GLU A 24 -13.28 17.91 7.29
CA GLU A 24 -12.55 16.68 7.04
C GLU A 24 -13.55 15.52 7.09
N LEU A 25 -13.50 14.66 6.07
CA LEU A 25 -14.14 13.36 6.11
C LEU A 25 -13.12 12.38 6.67
N GLN A 26 -13.38 11.85 7.84
CA GLN A 26 -12.58 10.83 8.51
C GLN A 26 -13.23 9.48 8.29
N ILE A 27 -12.47 8.52 7.76
CA ILE A 27 -12.94 7.17 7.46
C ILE A 27 -12.17 6.21 8.37
N SER A 28 -12.90 5.39 9.11
CA SER A 28 -12.38 4.39 10.04
C SER A 28 -12.80 2.99 9.62
N ASP A 29 -11.99 2.00 9.94
CA ASP A 29 -12.31 0.59 9.76
C ASP A 29 -13.30 0.07 10.83
N GLU A 30 -13.56 -1.24 10.81
CA GLU A 30 -14.48 -1.91 11.77
C GLU A 30 -13.97 -1.86 13.22
N ASP A 31 -12.66 -1.71 13.42
CA ASP A 31 -12.02 -1.57 14.73
C ASP A 31 -11.97 -0.11 15.21
N ASN A 32 -12.59 0.82 14.47
CA ASN A 32 -12.56 2.26 14.67
C ASN A 32 -11.15 2.89 14.54
N ALA A 33 -10.22 2.23 13.88
CA ALA A 33 -8.94 2.84 13.53
C ALA A 33 -9.11 3.77 12.32
N LEU A 34 -8.61 5.01 12.44
CA LEU A 34 -8.64 5.98 11.35
C LEU A 34 -7.73 5.52 10.21
N VAL A 35 -8.31 5.24 9.05
CA VAL A 35 -7.58 4.74 7.87
C VAL A 35 -7.40 5.79 6.78
N LEU A 36 -8.31 6.77 6.70
CA LEU A 36 -8.25 7.82 5.68
C LEU A 36 -8.84 9.13 6.18
N THR A 37 -8.22 10.25 5.79
CA THR A 37 -8.78 11.59 5.96
C THR A 37 -8.81 12.31 4.62
N VAL A 38 -10.00 12.77 4.20
CA VAL A 38 -10.20 13.54 2.98
C VAL A 38 -10.62 14.95 3.34
N ILE A 39 -9.90 15.95 2.85
CA ILE A 39 -10.22 17.35 3.09
C ILE A 39 -11.28 17.80 2.08
N GLY A 40 -12.38 18.36 2.59
CA GLY A 40 -13.45 18.92 1.77
C GLY A 40 -13.09 20.28 1.21
N VAL A 41 -13.45 20.52 -0.04
CA VAL A 41 -13.33 21.83 -0.68
C VAL A 41 -14.63 22.60 -0.42
N VAL A 42 -14.54 23.69 0.37
CA VAL A 42 -15.67 24.57 0.62
C VAL A 42 -16.01 25.33 -0.66
N GLN A 43 -17.24 25.19 -1.13
CA GLN A 43 -17.77 25.85 -2.34
C GLN A 43 -18.56 27.11 -1.98
N ASP A 44 -18.83 27.32 -0.71
CA ASP A 44 -19.54 28.48 -0.18
C ASP A 44 -18.62 29.70 -0.19
N ASP A 45 -19.00 30.73 -0.92
CA ASP A 45 -18.27 32.01 -1.01
C ASP A 45 -18.74 33.07 0.01
N GLY A 46 -19.65 32.68 0.91
CA GLY A 46 -20.23 33.55 1.92
C GLY A 46 -21.28 34.55 1.37
N SER A 47 -21.53 34.54 0.06
CA SER A 47 -22.44 35.50 -0.59
C SER A 47 -23.58 34.86 -1.35
N SER A 48 -23.35 33.73 -2.02
CA SER A 48 -24.31 33.06 -2.86
C SER A 48 -25.21 32.09 -2.09
N THR A 49 -26.52 32.24 -2.24
CA THR A 49 -27.49 31.27 -1.67
C THR A 49 -27.46 29.94 -2.39
N ALA A 50 -26.92 29.88 -3.61
CA ALA A 50 -26.86 28.65 -4.40
C ALA A 50 -25.80 27.69 -3.82
N THR A 51 -24.62 28.22 -3.47
CA THR A 51 -23.49 27.45 -2.92
C THR A 51 -23.46 27.42 -1.40
N LYS A 52 -24.38 28.14 -0.75
CA LYS A 52 -24.47 28.23 0.72
C LYS A 52 -24.45 26.87 1.39
N GLY A 53 -23.46 26.66 2.25
CA GLY A 53 -23.26 25.44 3.02
C GLY A 53 -22.70 24.24 2.21
N HIS A 54 -22.30 24.45 0.97
CA HIS A 54 -21.82 23.37 0.13
C HIS A 54 -20.33 23.09 0.37
N ILE A 55 -20.00 21.83 0.61
CA ILE A 55 -18.63 21.33 0.74
C ILE A 55 -18.50 20.10 -0.15
N LYS A 56 -17.56 20.12 -1.08
CA LYS A 56 -17.29 19.05 -2.02
C LYS A 56 -16.14 18.18 -1.53
N PHE A 57 -16.36 16.89 -1.46
CA PHE A 57 -15.32 15.88 -1.26
C PHE A 57 -15.02 15.18 -2.57
N THR A 58 -13.76 14.90 -2.80
CA THR A 58 -13.31 14.09 -3.94
C THR A 58 -12.47 12.95 -3.41
N ILE A 59 -12.97 11.73 -3.59
CA ILE A 59 -12.24 10.50 -3.27
C ILE A 59 -11.56 10.05 -4.56
N THR A 60 -10.24 10.06 -4.55
CA THR A 60 -9.41 9.67 -5.68
C THR A 60 -9.08 8.19 -5.62
N GLU A 61 -8.62 7.63 -6.72
CA GLU A 61 -8.13 6.25 -6.77
C GLU A 61 -7.00 6.01 -5.76
N SER A 62 -6.11 6.99 -5.59
CA SER A 62 -5.02 6.91 -4.60
C SER A 62 -5.51 6.83 -3.16
N HIS A 63 -6.68 7.39 -2.84
CA HIS A 63 -7.30 7.25 -1.54
C HIS A 63 -7.86 5.85 -1.28
N MET A 64 -8.18 5.12 -2.35
CA MET A 64 -8.84 3.81 -2.28
C MET A 64 -7.85 2.65 -2.30
N ILE A 65 -6.60 2.90 -2.73
CA ILE A 65 -5.58 1.87 -2.95
C ILE A 65 -5.28 1.06 -1.68
N ASP A 66 -5.24 1.73 -0.54
CA ASP A 66 -4.89 1.12 0.75
C ASP A 66 -6.12 0.66 1.56
N LEU A 67 -7.33 0.83 1.00
CA LEU A 67 -8.56 0.39 1.63
C LEU A 67 -8.85 -1.06 1.23
N ASP A 68 -8.68 -1.98 2.16
CA ASP A 68 -8.77 -3.42 1.91
C ASP A 68 -9.99 -4.09 2.57
N GLY A 69 -10.73 -3.37 3.38
CA GLY A 69 -12.00 -3.81 3.95
C GLY A 69 -13.17 -3.64 2.97
N ILE A 70 -14.33 -4.18 3.34
CA ILE A 70 -15.55 -4.03 2.56
C ILE A 70 -16.38 -2.85 3.11
N PHE A 71 -16.45 -2.71 4.42
CA PHE A 71 -17.22 -1.66 5.08
C PHE A 71 -16.33 -0.77 5.93
N TYR A 72 -16.60 0.53 5.85
CA TYR A 72 -15.94 1.56 6.63
C TYR A 72 -16.97 2.52 7.20
N HIS A 73 -16.64 3.13 8.33
CA HIS A 73 -17.46 4.15 8.97
C HIS A 73 -16.85 5.52 8.72
N GLY A 74 -17.69 6.48 8.37
CA GLY A 74 -17.26 7.86 8.14
C GLY A 74 -17.85 8.82 9.14
N ALA A 75 -17.05 9.78 9.57
CA ALA A 75 -17.45 10.94 10.33
C ALA A 75 -16.98 12.22 9.66
N LEU A 76 -17.76 13.29 9.79
CA LEU A 76 -17.38 14.62 9.33
C LEU A 76 -16.89 15.43 10.52
N LYS A 77 -15.62 15.83 10.49
CA LYS A 77 -15.06 16.80 11.43
C LYS A 77 -15.10 18.17 10.80
N PHE A 78 -15.86 19.03 11.40
CA PHE A 78 -16.05 20.43 10.99
C PHE A 78 -15.32 21.35 11.97
N THR A 79 -14.50 22.25 11.45
CA THR A 79 -13.82 23.27 12.26
C THR A 79 -14.25 24.63 11.76
N GLY A 80 -14.97 25.37 12.60
CA GLY A 80 -15.41 26.72 12.32
C GLY A 80 -14.28 27.74 12.43
N ASN A 81 -14.57 29.00 12.04
CA ASN A 81 -13.61 30.10 12.10
C ASN A 81 -13.15 30.44 13.51
N ASP A 82 -13.97 30.16 14.50
CA ASP A 82 -13.68 30.33 15.93
C ASP A 82 -12.86 29.18 16.51
N SER A 83 -12.35 28.27 15.66
CA SER A 83 -11.67 27.05 16.05
C SER A 83 -12.53 26.03 16.80
N THR A 84 -13.83 26.24 16.84
CA THR A 84 -14.76 25.27 17.41
C THR A 84 -14.80 24.02 16.53
N VAL A 85 -14.52 22.87 17.12
CA VAL A 85 -14.57 21.56 16.43
C VAL A 85 -15.92 20.91 16.73
N GLN A 86 -16.59 20.48 15.67
CA GLN A 86 -17.83 19.70 15.74
C GLN A 86 -17.64 18.42 14.91
N ILE A 87 -18.08 17.30 15.48
CA ILE A 87 -18.17 16.05 14.75
C ILE A 87 -19.61 15.88 14.32
N LEU A 88 -19.82 15.76 13.03
CA LEU A 88 -21.11 15.61 12.39
C LEU A 88 -21.24 14.19 11.83
N TYR A 89 -22.48 13.67 11.83
CA TYR A 89 -22.78 12.33 11.33
C TYR A 89 -22.01 11.19 12.03
N ALA A 90 -21.67 11.38 13.29
CA ALA A 90 -21.17 10.33 14.17
C ALA A 90 -22.03 10.30 15.42
N ASP A 91 -23.15 9.61 15.37
CA ASP A 91 -23.99 9.40 16.56
C ASP A 91 -24.00 7.90 16.93
N THR A 92 -23.04 7.55 17.78
CA THR A 92 -22.87 6.18 18.27
C THR A 92 -24.07 5.69 19.09
N ARG A 93 -24.92 6.60 19.58
CA ARG A 93 -26.11 6.22 20.36
C ARG A 93 -27.21 5.66 19.46
N TYR A 94 -27.26 6.08 18.21
CA TYR A 94 -28.29 5.69 17.24
C TYR A 94 -27.70 4.90 16.07
N ASP A 95 -26.42 4.49 16.16
CA ASP A 95 -25.70 3.83 15.09
C ASP A 95 -25.79 4.62 13.76
N ALA A 96 -25.85 5.95 13.89
CA ALA A 96 -25.93 6.84 12.75
C ALA A 96 -24.53 7.29 12.35
N GLY A 97 -24.13 6.91 11.17
CA GLY A 97 -22.84 7.27 10.57
C GLY A 97 -22.94 7.28 9.07
N ILE A 98 -21.88 7.73 8.43
CA ILE A 98 -21.70 7.56 6.99
C ILE A 98 -21.08 6.19 6.80
N ASN A 99 -21.76 5.28 6.11
CA ASN A 99 -21.21 3.98 5.79
C ASN A 99 -20.65 4.04 4.36
N PHE A 100 -19.43 3.56 4.21
CA PHE A 100 -18.77 3.38 2.91
C PHE A 100 -18.61 1.90 2.65
N GLU A 101 -19.10 1.46 1.51
CA GLU A 101 -18.81 0.15 0.97
C GLU A 101 -17.74 0.30 -0.11
N VAL A 102 -16.59 -0.33 0.09
CA VAL A 102 -15.52 -0.38 -0.89
C VAL A 102 -15.65 -1.69 -1.65
N VAL A 103 -16.14 -1.59 -2.88
CA VAL A 103 -16.25 -2.74 -3.77
C VAL A 103 -14.94 -2.88 -4.54
N LYS A 104 -14.37 -4.08 -4.52
CA LYS A 104 -13.17 -4.39 -5.31
C LYS A 104 -13.42 -4.08 -6.78
N GLY A 105 -12.58 -3.23 -7.36
CA GLY A 105 -12.60 -2.91 -8.77
C GLY A 105 -12.22 -4.11 -9.63
N VAL A 106 -12.53 -4.02 -10.92
CA VAL A 106 -12.12 -5.03 -11.92
C VAL A 106 -10.63 -4.90 -12.26
N SER A 107 -10.02 -3.76 -11.94
CA SER A 107 -8.60 -3.52 -12.18
C SER A 107 -7.77 -4.10 -11.04
N PRO A 108 -6.63 -4.73 -11.36
CA PRO A 108 -5.70 -5.19 -10.34
C PRO A 108 -5.18 -3.99 -9.54
N GLU A 109 -5.08 -4.18 -8.24
CA GLU A 109 -4.52 -3.18 -7.33
C GLU A 109 -3.05 -2.91 -7.67
N PHE A 110 -2.67 -1.63 -7.69
CA PHE A 110 -1.27 -1.27 -7.86
C PHE A 110 -0.53 -1.43 -6.54
N VAL A 111 0.32 -2.44 -6.48
CA VAL A 111 1.25 -2.64 -5.36
C VAL A 111 2.63 -2.16 -5.77
N ALA A 112 3.24 -1.31 -4.95
CA ALA A 112 4.60 -0.86 -5.20
C ALA A 112 5.58 -2.04 -5.16
N SER A 113 6.51 -2.08 -6.11
CA SER A 113 7.59 -3.06 -6.07
C SER A 113 8.53 -2.78 -4.90
N GLN A 114 8.97 -3.84 -4.24
CA GLN A 114 9.99 -3.76 -3.20
C GLN A 114 11.37 -3.71 -3.86
N LEU A 115 12.17 -2.70 -3.48
CA LEU A 115 13.55 -2.55 -3.95
C LEU A 115 14.48 -3.38 -3.06
N ILE A 116 15.33 -4.18 -3.69
CA ILE A 116 16.38 -4.98 -3.06
C ILE A 116 17.69 -4.63 -3.77
N ASP A 117 18.54 -3.88 -3.09
CA ASP A 117 19.83 -3.38 -3.59
C ASP A 117 20.99 -3.63 -2.61
N THR A 118 20.68 -4.25 -1.48
CA THR A 118 21.64 -4.57 -0.44
C THR A 118 21.75 -6.07 -0.27
N PHE A 119 22.95 -6.58 -0.40
CA PHE A 119 23.29 -7.99 -0.24
C PHE A 119 24.44 -8.15 0.76
N THR A 120 24.33 -9.14 1.61
CA THR A 120 25.35 -9.48 2.62
C THR A 120 25.97 -10.82 2.27
N LEU A 121 27.29 -10.94 2.32
CA LEU A 121 28.00 -12.19 2.12
C LEU A 121 27.81 -13.10 3.33
N ILE A 122 27.23 -14.28 3.11
CA ILE A 122 26.98 -15.30 4.13
C ILE A 122 27.27 -16.66 3.50
N ASP A 123 28.19 -17.43 4.08
CA ASP A 123 28.58 -18.77 3.61
C ASP A 123 28.92 -18.82 2.11
N ASP A 124 29.73 -17.89 1.63
CA ASP A 124 30.17 -17.75 0.23
C ASP A 124 29.04 -17.40 -0.77
N GLU A 125 27.86 -16.99 -0.31
CA GLU A 125 26.75 -16.52 -1.13
C GLU A 125 26.29 -15.12 -0.66
N PHE A 126 25.85 -14.29 -1.61
CA PHE A 126 25.33 -12.94 -1.34
C PHE A 126 23.83 -13.00 -1.12
N SER A 127 23.39 -12.75 0.09
CA SER A 127 22.00 -12.86 0.49
C SER A 127 21.36 -11.49 0.74
N SER A 128 20.16 -11.27 0.21
CA SER A 128 19.33 -10.15 0.60
C SER A 128 18.69 -10.40 1.96
N THR A 129 18.24 -9.33 2.63
CA THR A 129 17.23 -9.48 3.67
C THR A 129 15.94 -10.00 3.06
N SER A 130 15.19 -10.79 3.82
CA SER A 130 13.90 -11.29 3.35
C SER A 130 12.85 -10.17 3.32
N VAL A 131 12.03 -10.18 2.28
CA VAL A 131 10.94 -9.24 2.07
C VAL A 131 9.59 -9.91 2.23
N ASN A 132 8.56 -9.14 2.50
CA ASN A 132 7.19 -9.65 2.61
C ASN A 132 6.73 -10.20 1.26
N ALA A 133 6.23 -11.42 1.26
CA ALA A 133 5.75 -12.11 0.07
C ALA A 133 4.29 -12.54 0.20
N LYS A 134 3.56 -12.05 1.20
CA LYS A 134 2.14 -12.32 1.32
C LYS A 134 1.44 -11.90 0.04
N PRO A 135 0.68 -12.81 -0.60
CA PRO A 135 -0.09 -12.46 -1.77
C PRO A 135 -1.00 -11.31 -1.41
N ASN A 136 -1.03 -10.32 -2.28
CA ASN A 136 -1.91 -9.20 -2.06
C ASN A 136 -3.37 -9.64 -2.07
N LYS A 137 -4.21 -8.97 -1.29
CA LYS A 137 -5.64 -9.28 -1.10
C LYS A 137 -6.46 -9.29 -2.40
N ASN A 138 -5.91 -8.79 -3.48
CA ASN A 138 -6.58 -8.67 -4.78
C ASN A 138 -6.37 -9.84 -5.74
N SER A 139 -6.36 -11.08 -5.24
CA SER A 139 -6.45 -12.29 -6.06
C SER A 139 -5.40 -12.39 -7.18
N ASN A 140 -4.15 -12.21 -6.85
CA ASN A 140 -3.08 -12.50 -7.81
C ASN A 140 -2.69 -13.99 -7.86
N ASP A 141 -3.50 -14.87 -7.27
CA ASP A 141 -3.29 -16.32 -7.24
C ASP A 141 -1.88 -16.74 -6.73
N GLY A 142 -1.27 -15.91 -5.89
CA GLY A 142 0.10 -16.12 -5.42
C GLY A 142 1.14 -15.94 -6.53
N LEU A 143 0.89 -15.11 -7.53
CA LEU A 143 1.85 -14.76 -8.56
C LEU A 143 2.86 -13.74 -8.03
N HIS A 144 4.13 -14.05 -8.19
CA HIS A 144 5.25 -13.19 -7.84
C HIS A 144 6.05 -12.85 -9.09
N THR A 145 6.57 -11.63 -9.13
CA THR A 145 7.46 -11.17 -10.21
C THR A 145 8.72 -10.56 -9.61
N ALA A 146 9.86 -11.00 -10.08
CA ALA A 146 11.15 -10.39 -9.76
C ALA A 146 11.84 -9.91 -11.04
N ALA A 147 12.29 -8.66 -11.07
CA ALA A 147 13.06 -8.09 -12.14
C ALA A 147 14.51 -7.85 -11.68
N TYR A 148 15.46 -8.47 -12.34
CA TYR A 148 16.89 -8.38 -12.08
C TYR A 148 17.53 -7.35 -13.01
N TYR A 149 18.22 -6.38 -12.45
CA TYR A 149 18.99 -5.39 -13.19
C TYR A 149 20.45 -5.84 -13.22
N LEU A 150 20.91 -6.24 -14.40
CA LEU A 150 22.19 -6.91 -14.58
C LEU A 150 23.13 -6.06 -15.45
N THR A 151 24.41 -6.02 -15.05
CA THR A 151 25.50 -5.39 -15.80
C THR A 151 26.66 -6.37 -15.90
N ASN A 152 26.74 -7.09 -17.03
CA ASN A 152 27.74 -8.13 -17.28
C ASN A 152 27.83 -9.18 -16.16
N PHE A 153 26.65 -9.62 -15.67
CA PHE A 153 26.56 -10.58 -14.57
C PHE A 153 26.83 -12.00 -15.06
N SER A 154 27.78 -12.68 -14.39
CA SER A 154 28.02 -14.11 -14.52
C SER A 154 27.87 -14.78 -13.15
N GLY A 155 26.96 -15.74 -13.06
CA GLY A 155 26.66 -16.39 -11.78
C GLY A 155 25.25 -16.95 -11.71
N SER A 156 24.78 -17.18 -10.50
CA SER A 156 23.43 -17.68 -10.25
C SER A 156 22.66 -16.75 -9.32
N ILE A 157 21.34 -16.67 -9.51
CA ILE A 157 20.41 -16.02 -8.60
C ILE A 157 19.36 -17.05 -8.19
N LYS A 158 19.24 -17.31 -6.89
CA LYS A 158 18.25 -18.22 -6.30
C LYS A 158 17.14 -17.40 -5.64
N ILE A 159 15.93 -17.89 -5.71
CA ILE A 159 14.79 -17.40 -4.97
C ILE A 159 14.54 -18.35 -3.83
N MET A 160 14.61 -17.83 -2.62
CA MET A 160 14.36 -18.56 -1.37
C MET A 160 13.05 -18.06 -0.77
N ALA A 161 12.20 -18.97 -0.31
CA ALA A 161 10.92 -18.62 0.30
C ALA A 161 10.70 -19.37 1.61
N THR A 162 9.85 -18.80 2.46
CA THR A 162 9.41 -19.43 3.71
C THR A 162 7.93 -19.20 3.95
N MET A 163 7.32 -20.11 4.70
CA MET A 163 5.96 -19.98 5.22
C MET A 163 5.97 -19.57 6.70
N SER A 164 7.14 -19.32 7.29
CA SER A 164 7.29 -18.92 8.69
C SER A 164 7.29 -17.39 8.83
N ALA A 165 6.37 -16.85 9.63
CA ALA A 165 6.21 -15.41 9.83
C ALA A 165 7.42 -14.77 10.52
N GLY A 166 8.13 -15.51 11.37
CA GLY A 166 9.27 -15.04 12.14
C GLY A 166 10.63 -15.16 11.44
N ALA A 167 10.67 -15.89 10.31
CA ALA A 167 11.93 -16.18 9.65
C ALA A 167 12.51 -14.98 8.91
N SER A 168 13.81 -14.76 9.04
CA SER A 168 14.55 -13.72 8.33
C SER A 168 15.75 -14.34 7.62
N TYR A 169 15.82 -14.21 6.31
CA TYR A 169 17.00 -14.59 5.55
C TYR A 169 18.04 -13.46 5.64
N GLY A 170 19.31 -13.82 5.67
CA GLY A 170 20.36 -12.82 5.80
C GLY A 170 20.91 -12.64 7.22
N THR A 171 20.38 -13.41 8.17
CA THR A 171 20.99 -13.65 9.50
C THR A 171 21.13 -15.15 9.69
N ASP A 172 22.17 -15.61 10.42
CA ASP A 172 22.48 -17.04 10.54
C ASP A 172 21.38 -17.89 11.21
N ASP A 173 20.45 -17.26 11.92
CA ASP A 173 19.59 -17.97 12.87
C ASP A 173 18.40 -18.73 12.23
N ASN A 174 18.00 -18.46 10.97
CA ASN A 174 16.76 -19.01 10.41
C ASN A 174 16.85 -19.42 8.92
N LYS A 175 18.04 -19.67 8.39
CA LYS A 175 18.20 -20.11 6.99
C LYS A 175 17.48 -21.44 6.71
N ASP A 176 17.45 -22.32 7.68
CA ASP A 176 16.88 -23.67 7.56
C ASP A 176 15.34 -23.65 7.39
N GLU A 177 14.70 -22.51 7.65
CA GLU A 177 13.27 -22.34 7.44
C GLU A 177 12.94 -21.90 6.00
N PHE A 178 13.95 -21.61 5.17
CA PHE A 178 13.78 -21.26 3.78
C PHE A 178 14.07 -22.41 2.85
N PHE A 179 13.27 -22.53 1.82
CA PHE A 179 13.47 -23.48 0.73
C PHE A 179 13.63 -22.75 -0.61
N GLN A 180 14.38 -23.36 -1.51
CA GLN A 180 14.58 -22.81 -2.85
C GLN A 180 13.33 -23.01 -3.70
N VAL A 181 12.80 -21.91 -4.24
CA VAL A 181 11.66 -21.91 -5.17
C VAL A 181 12.15 -22.00 -6.61
N ASP A 182 13.17 -21.21 -6.93
CA ASP A 182 13.72 -21.17 -8.29
C ASP A 182 15.19 -20.77 -8.28
N ARG A 183 15.86 -21.00 -9.41
CA ARG A 183 17.26 -20.63 -9.67
C ARG A 183 17.44 -20.28 -11.13
N GLN A 184 18.14 -19.18 -11.39
CA GLN A 184 18.54 -18.75 -12.71
C GLN A 184 20.06 -18.63 -12.79
N ASP A 185 20.65 -19.21 -13.82
CA ASP A 185 22.09 -19.12 -14.10
C ASP A 185 22.31 -18.17 -15.28
N TYR A 186 23.30 -17.30 -15.18
CA TYR A 186 23.61 -16.26 -16.14
C TYR A 186 25.10 -16.30 -16.52
N THR A 187 25.39 -15.95 -17.78
CA THR A 187 26.78 -15.79 -18.31
C THR A 187 26.82 -14.47 -19.06
N GLU A 188 27.69 -13.55 -18.62
CA GLU A 188 27.90 -12.22 -19.22
C GLU A 188 26.62 -11.48 -19.58
N GLN A 189 25.60 -11.61 -18.68
CA GLN A 189 24.29 -11.10 -18.96
C GLN A 189 24.14 -9.64 -18.56
N SER A 190 23.56 -8.81 -19.44
CA SER A 190 23.25 -7.41 -19.19
C SER A 190 21.79 -7.09 -19.50
N GLY A 191 21.30 -5.97 -18.90
CA GLY A 191 19.94 -5.50 -19.05
C GLY A 191 18.98 -6.07 -18.01
N ILE A 192 17.69 -5.83 -18.20
CA ILE A 192 16.64 -6.26 -17.25
C ILE A 192 16.20 -7.66 -17.64
N LYS A 193 16.25 -8.57 -16.68
CA LYS A 193 15.65 -9.91 -16.76
C LYS A 193 14.55 -10.01 -15.73
N TYR A 194 13.49 -10.72 -16.04
CA TYR A 194 12.43 -10.95 -15.06
C TYR A 194 12.04 -12.43 -15.02
N ILE A 195 11.53 -12.82 -13.87
CA ILE A 195 10.99 -14.14 -13.63
C ILE A 195 9.63 -14.00 -12.93
N ASN A 196 8.71 -14.86 -13.32
CA ASN A 196 7.44 -15.06 -12.63
C ASN A 196 7.45 -16.43 -11.96
N PHE A 197 7.02 -16.48 -10.72
CA PHE A 197 6.84 -17.73 -9.99
C PHE A 197 5.55 -17.65 -9.16
N THR A 198 5.03 -18.80 -8.76
CA THR A 198 3.76 -18.89 -8.03
C THR A 198 3.94 -19.61 -6.72
N GLY A 199 3.17 -19.21 -5.73
CA GLY A 199 3.13 -19.83 -4.42
C GLY A 199 2.55 -18.88 -3.37
N VAL A 200 2.18 -19.44 -2.23
CA VAL A 200 1.73 -18.64 -1.08
C VAL A 200 2.84 -18.70 -0.04
N PHE A 201 3.57 -17.61 0.09
CA PHE A 201 4.73 -17.49 0.97
C PHE A 201 4.52 -16.37 1.97
N GLU A 202 5.13 -16.49 3.13
CA GLU A 202 5.20 -15.40 4.11
C GLU A 202 6.29 -14.40 3.75
N ARG A 203 7.47 -14.93 3.36
CA ARG A 203 8.63 -14.12 2.97
C ARG A 203 9.40 -14.75 1.82
N VAL A 204 10.07 -13.90 1.07
CA VAL A 204 11.01 -14.26 -0.01
C VAL A 204 12.33 -13.55 0.21
N ALA A 205 13.43 -14.22 -0.11
CA ALA A 205 14.78 -13.67 -0.15
C ALA A 205 15.47 -14.06 -1.47
N PHE A 206 16.45 -13.29 -1.85
CA PHE A 206 17.26 -13.54 -3.05
C PHE A 206 18.70 -13.83 -2.65
N VAL A 207 19.22 -14.90 -3.20
CA VAL A 207 20.61 -15.33 -2.96
C VAL A 207 21.34 -15.36 -4.29
N ALA A 208 22.40 -14.56 -4.39
CA ALA A 208 23.21 -14.45 -5.60
C ALA A 208 24.62 -14.97 -5.35
N GLN A 209 25.18 -15.59 -6.37
CA GLN A 209 26.59 -16.02 -6.38
C GLN A 209 27.21 -15.58 -7.69
N SER A 210 28.26 -14.76 -7.62
CA SER A 210 29.04 -14.37 -8.79
C SER A 210 30.13 -15.40 -9.08
N THR A 211 30.32 -15.78 -10.34
CA THR A 211 31.45 -16.62 -10.74
C THR A 211 32.76 -15.85 -10.82
N ASP A 212 32.70 -14.53 -10.92
CA ASP A 212 33.88 -13.66 -11.12
C ASP A 212 34.50 -13.24 -9.78
N SER A 213 33.78 -13.36 -8.69
CA SER A 213 34.28 -13.05 -7.34
C SER A 213 33.47 -13.75 -6.27
N SER A 214 34.15 -14.30 -5.26
CA SER A 214 33.53 -14.87 -4.07
C SER A 214 33.36 -13.86 -2.93
N THR A 215 33.95 -12.66 -3.04
CA THR A 215 33.97 -11.65 -1.96
C THR A 215 33.20 -10.38 -2.31
N VAL A 216 32.85 -10.18 -3.57
CA VAL A 216 32.10 -9.02 -4.05
C VAL A 216 31.03 -9.49 -5.03
N LEU A 217 29.80 -9.07 -4.85
CA LEU A 217 28.73 -9.31 -5.80
C LEU A 217 28.92 -8.36 -7.00
N LEU A 218 29.34 -8.91 -8.13
CA LEU A 218 29.58 -8.14 -9.35
C LEU A 218 28.41 -8.33 -10.33
N GLY A 219 27.98 -7.25 -10.92
CA GLY A 219 27.03 -7.27 -12.04
C GLY A 219 25.56 -7.46 -11.71
N LEU A 220 25.17 -7.60 -10.45
CA LEU A 220 23.78 -7.51 -10.00
C LEU A 220 23.57 -6.16 -9.31
N ASP A 221 22.90 -5.23 -10.01
CA ASP A 221 22.74 -3.87 -9.51
C ASP A 221 21.61 -3.76 -8.48
N LYS A 222 20.48 -4.37 -8.78
CA LYS A 222 19.28 -4.40 -7.89
C LYS A 222 18.26 -5.43 -8.36
N ILE A 223 17.33 -5.74 -7.48
CA ILE A 223 16.13 -6.53 -7.78
C ILE A 223 14.91 -5.68 -7.44
N LEU A 224 13.92 -5.65 -8.31
CA LEU A 224 12.58 -5.18 -8.00
C LEU A 224 11.66 -6.39 -7.86
N TYR A 225 11.07 -6.55 -6.70
CA TYR A 225 10.19 -7.68 -6.39
C TYR A 225 8.77 -7.21 -6.14
N ARG A 226 7.80 -8.02 -6.59
CA ARG A 226 6.37 -7.78 -6.42
C ARG A 226 5.63 -9.09 -6.17
N SER A 227 4.78 -9.12 -5.15
CA SER A 227 3.85 -10.20 -4.82
C SER A 227 2.43 -9.82 -5.17
#